data_bd637bfe4cd83e045a6b87db51e5e118
#
_entry.id   bd637bfe4cd83e045a6b87db51e5e118
#
_cell.length_a   1.000
_cell.length_b   1.000
_cell.length_c   1.000
_cell.angle_alpha   90.00
_cell.angle_beta   90.00
_cell.angle_gamma   90.00
#
_symmetry.space_group_name_H-M   'P 1'
#
loop_
_entity.id
_entity.type
_entity.pdbx_description
1 polymer ?
#
loop_
_entity_poly.entity_id
_entity_poly.type
_entity_poly.pdbx_seq_one_letter_code
_entity_poly.pdbx_strand_id
1 'polypeptide(L)'
;MVREDVAAVLMDEPLTVIDPDLKFRLRRNLKEINEQYKTTLVYVTHDQNEAMTFAENIIVMDQGEIVQVGLPKDLFEKPKTTFVGYFIGSPAMNIFHSTVSSDHEVKINDTTIKTNSNLGNLKDKNVKLGIRSEFIELAEKEKSNTVKIKLTRVEDFGNFKLLTGKMGDLVIKSKVEREKPIPDGELNLYLSLIHI
;
A
#
# COMPACT_ATOMS: atom_id res chain seq x y z
N MET A 1 -29.26 -9.17 -20.65
CA MET A 1 -30.33 -9.85 -19.89
C MET A 1 -29.63 -10.86 -18.99
N VAL A 2 -29.65 -10.66 -17.68
CA VAL A 2 -29.09 -11.63 -16.71
C VAL A 2 -30.17 -12.73 -16.54
N ARG A 3 -29.75 -13.98 -16.70
CA ARG A 3 -30.71 -15.12 -16.52
C ARG A 3 -30.92 -15.33 -15.01
N GLU A 4 -32.11 -15.61 -14.58
CA GLU A 4 -32.49 -15.79 -13.17
C GLU A 4 -31.82 -17.02 -12.50
N ASP A 5 -31.23 -17.92 -13.30
CA ASP A 5 -30.60 -19.16 -12.85
C ASP A 5 -29.07 -19.11 -12.80
N VAL A 6 -28.47 -17.92 -12.93
CA VAL A 6 -26.99 -17.74 -12.92
C VAL A 6 -26.48 -17.70 -11.48
N ALA A 7 -25.68 -18.69 -11.08
CA ALA A 7 -25.08 -18.76 -9.77
C ALA A 7 -23.88 -17.81 -9.59
N ALA A 8 -23.09 -17.62 -10.65
CA ALA A 8 -21.94 -16.73 -10.66
C ALA A 8 -21.65 -16.17 -12.05
N VAL A 9 -21.13 -14.96 -12.09
CA VAL A 9 -20.65 -14.29 -13.31
C VAL A 9 -19.13 -14.11 -13.19
N LEU A 10 -18.38 -14.56 -14.20
CA LEU A 10 -16.95 -14.40 -14.30
C LEU A 10 -16.63 -13.36 -15.36
N MET A 11 -15.83 -12.36 -14.99
CA MET A 11 -15.36 -11.31 -15.87
C MET A 11 -13.83 -11.26 -15.81
N ASP A 12 -13.19 -11.42 -16.97
CA ASP A 12 -11.75 -11.35 -17.10
C ASP A 12 -11.37 -10.04 -17.80
N GLU A 13 -10.75 -9.13 -17.05
CA GLU A 13 -10.31 -7.79 -17.48
C GLU A 13 -11.36 -7.00 -18.31
N PRO A 14 -12.63 -6.94 -17.87
CA PRO A 14 -13.71 -6.46 -18.74
C PRO A 14 -13.62 -4.97 -19.09
N LEU A 15 -12.81 -4.19 -18.36
CA LEU A 15 -12.73 -2.75 -18.56
C LEU A 15 -11.34 -2.27 -19.03
N THR A 16 -10.45 -3.16 -19.44
CA THR A 16 -9.04 -2.82 -19.74
C THR A 16 -8.87 -1.79 -20.84
N VAL A 17 -9.73 -1.80 -21.87
CA VAL A 17 -9.61 -0.94 -23.07
C VAL A 17 -10.59 0.24 -23.06
N ILE A 18 -11.12 0.59 -21.88
CA ILE A 18 -12.18 1.60 -21.76
C ILE A 18 -11.62 2.91 -21.19
N ASP A 19 -12.18 4.02 -21.64
CA ASP A 19 -11.88 5.37 -21.12
C ASP A 19 -12.13 5.46 -19.60
N PRO A 20 -11.26 6.16 -18.82
CA PRO A 20 -11.37 6.24 -17.35
C PRO A 20 -12.73 6.71 -16.84
N ASP A 21 -13.36 7.71 -17.47
CA ASP A 21 -14.67 8.21 -17.04
C ASP A 21 -15.76 7.16 -17.26
N LEU A 22 -15.68 6.44 -18.38
CA LEU A 22 -16.62 5.38 -18.69
C LEU A 22 -16.39 4.15 -17.80
N LYS A 23 -15.13 3.82 -17.46
CA LYS A 23 -14.80 2.78 -16.48
C LYS A 23 -15.50 3.00 -15.14
N PHE A 24 -15.45 4.23 -14.61
CA PHE A 24 -16.08 4.57 -13.34
C PHE A 24 -17.60 4.34 -13.38
N ARG A 25 -18.26 4.79 -14.44
CA ARG A 25 -19.70 4.60 -14.62
C ARG A 25 -20.08 3.14 -14.77
N LEU A 26 -19.34 2.37 -15.55
CA LEU A 26 -19.59 0.95 -15.76
C LEU A 26 -19.41 0.13 -14.47
N ARG A 27 -18.36 0.40 -13.69
CA ARG A 27 -18.18 -0.25 -12.39
C ARG A 27 -19.35 0.00 -11.45
N ARG A 28 -19.81 1.24 -11.38
CA ARG A 28 -20.99 1.59 -10.57
C ARG A 28 -22.21 0.81 -11.02
N ASN A 29 -22.49 0.77 -12.31
CA ASN A 29 -23.65 0.03 -12.84
C ASN A 29 -23.52 -1.48 -12.58
N LEU A 30 -22.32 -2.05 -12.72
CA LEU A 30 -22.08 -3.47 -12.40
C LEU A 30 -22.36 -3.76 -10.91
N LYS A 31 -21.96 -2.86 -10.02
CA LYS A 31 -22.22 -3.00 -8.59
C LYS A 31 -23.73 -2.95 -8.29
N GLU A 32 -24.43 -1.97 -8.85
CA GLU A 32 -25.90 -1.83 -8.73
C GLU A 32 -26.63 -3.08 -9.25
N ILE A 33 -26.23 -3.61 -10.39
CA ILE A 33 -26.77 -4.85 -10.97
C ILE A 33 -26.51 -6.04 -10.04
N ASN A 34 -25.27 -6.17 -9.53
CA ASN A 34 -24.92 -7.26 -8.63
C ASN A 34 -25.73 -7.21 -7.31
N GLU A 35 -25.91 -6.03 -6.73
CA GLU A 35 -26.73 -5.82 -5.54
C GLU A 35 -28.22 -6.21 -5.80
N GLN A 36 -28.74 -5.88 -6.98
CA GLN A 36 -30.11 -6.19 -7.37
C GLN A 36 -30.34 -7.70 -7.55
N TYR A 37 -29.42 -8.39 -8.22
CA TYR A 37 -29.59 -9.81 -8.57
C TYR A 37 -28.96 -10.75 -7.54
N LYS A 38 -28.18 -10.23 -6.59
CA LYS A 38 -27.46 -10.99 -5.52
C LYS A 38 -26.65 -12.17 -6.07
N THR A 39 -26.06 -11.97 -7.24
CA THR A 39 -25.26 -13.00 -7.92
C THR A 39 -23.80 -12.87 -7.49
N THR A 40 -23.10 -13.98 -7.34
CA THR A 40 -21.65 -13.94 -7.11
C THR A 40 -20.95 -13.40 -8.35
N LEU A 41 -20.19 -12.31 -8.21
CA LEU A 41 -19.39 -11.73 -9.29
C LEU A 41 -17.90 -11.98 -9.02
N VAL A 42 -17.27 -12.75 -9.90
CA VAL A 42 -15.81 -12.92 -9.91
C VAL A 42 -15.22 -12.00 -10.98
N TYR A 43 -14.48 -11.00 -10.55
CA TYR A 43 -13.92 -9.97 -11.41
C TYR A 43 -12.39 -10.04 -11.39
N VAL A 44 -11.78 -10.44 -12.51
CA VAL A 44 -10.32 -10.50 -12.66
C VAL A 44 -9.82 -9.18 -13.24
N THR A 45 -8.83 -8.58 -12.62
CA THR A 45 -8.19 -7.34 -13.08
C THR A 45 -6.75 -7.25 -12.58
N HIS A 46 -5.89 -6.57 -13.35
CA HIS A 46 -4.58 -6.14 -12.90
C HIS A 46 -4.60 -4.69 -12.38
N ASP A 47 -5.71 -3.97 -12.52
CA ASP A 47 -5.86 -2.60 -11.99
C ASP A 47 -6.21 -2.64 -10.50
N GLN A 48 -5.22 -2.28 -9.68
CA GLN A 48 -5.37 -2.23 -8.21
C GLN A 48 -6.49 -1.29 -7.77
N ASN A 49 -6.68 -0.15 -8.46
CA ASN A 49 -7.73 0.80 -8.11
C ASN A 49 -9.12 0.20 -8.37
N GLU A 50 -9.25 -0.60 -9.43
CA GLU A 50 -10.48 -1.35 -9.68
C GLU A 50 -10.74 -2.33 -8.53
N ALA A 51 -9.78 -3.19 -8.21
CA ALA A 51 -9.94 -4.17 -7.14
C ALA A 51 -10.26 -3.50 -5.79
N MET A 52 -9.49 -2.49 -5.39
CA MET A 52 -9.61 -1.83 -4.09
C MET A 52 -10.93 -1.05 -3.91
N THR A 53 -11.54 -0.56 -4.99
CA THR A 53 -12.76 0.28 -4.91
C THR A 53 -14.04 -0.48 -5.23
N PHE A 54 -13.94 -1.60 -5.92
CA PHE A 54 -15.10 -2.34 -6.42
C PHE A 54 -15.40 -3.61 -5.62
N ALA A 55 -14.37 -4.36 -5.22
CA ALA A 55 -14.54 -5.67 -4.62
C ALA A 55 -14.87 -5.60 -3.12
N GLU A 56 -15.73 -6.50 -2.64
CA GLU A 56 -15.94 -6.77 -1.21
C GLU A 56 -14.77 -7.58 -0.64
N ASN A 57 -14.31 -8.58 -1.40
CA ASN A 57 -13.15 -9.40 -1.08
C ASN A 57 -12.19 -9.42 -2.26
N ILE A 58 -10.91 -9.34 -1.99
CA ILE A 58 -9.84 -9.42 -2.99
C ILE A 58 -9.04 -10.70 -2.78
N ILE A 59 -8.78 -11.40 -3.88
CA ILE A 59 -7.87 -12.53 -3.94
C ILE A 59 -6.63 -12.05 -4.69
N VAL A 60 -5.50 -11.95 -3.99
CA VAL A 60 -4.21 -11.63 -4.62
C VAL A 60 -3.55 -12.93 -5.03
N MET A 61 -3.18 -13.01 -6.31
CA MET A 61 -2.51 -14.17 -6.88
C MET A 61 -1.13 -13.79 -7.40
N ASP A 62 -0.17 -14.69 -7.25
CA ASP A 62 1.16 -14.61 -7.84
C ASP A 62 1.58 -15.99 -8.35
N GLN A 63 2.06 -16.05 -9.61
CA GLN A 63 2.50 -17.28 -10.28
C GLN A 63 1.48 -18.44 -10.19
N GLY A 64 0.18 -18.14 -10.22
CA GLY A 64 -0.89 -19.13 -10.16
C GLY A 64 -1.30 -19.57 -8.74
N GLU A 65 -0.62 -19.05 -7.70
CA GLU A 65 -0.93 -19.35 -6.30
C GLU A 65 -1.67 -18.18 -5.62
N ILE A 66 -2.57 -18.51 -4.69
CA ILE A 66 -3.24 -17.51 -3.86
C ILE A 66 -2.29 -17.08 -2.75
N VAL A 67 -1.88 -15.80 -2.78
CA VAL A 67 -0.97 -15.22 -1.79
C VAL A 67 -1.69 -14.66 -0.58
N GLN A 68 -2.80 -13.98 -0.80
CA GLN A 68 -3.64 -13.43 0.27
C GLN A 68 -5.08 -13.25 -0.20
N VAL A 69 -6.03 -13.51 0.71
CA VAL A 69 -7.46 -13.19 0.54
C VAL A 69 -7.90 -12.30 1.69
N GLY A 70 -8.69 -11.28 1.41
CA GLY A 70 -9.23 -10.40 2.45
C GLY A 70 -9.96 -9.18 1.90
N LEU A 71 -10.43 -8.35 2.83
CA LEU A 71 -11.02 -7.07 2.50
C LEU A 71 -9.95 -6.12 1.91
N PRO A 72 -10.34 -5.18 1.04
CA PRO A 72 -9.41 -4.17 0.51
C PRO A 72 -8.56 -3.50 1.60
N LYS A 73 -9.21 -3.08 2.70
CA LYS A 73 -8.53 -2.47 3.83
C LYS A 73 -7.46 -3.37 4.46
N ASP A 74 -7.76 -4.66 4.63
CA ASP A 74 -6.80 -5.59 5.25
C ASP A 74 -5.58 -5.85 4.36
N LEU A 75 -5.77 -5.93 3.04
CA LEU A 75 -4.65 -6.07 2.11
C LEU A 75 -3.75 -4.83 2.10
N PHE A 76 -4.34 -3.66 2.27
CA PHE A 76 -3.59 -2.41 2.34
C PHE A 76 -2.87 -2.23 3.68
N GLU A 77 -3.58 -2.40 4.80
CA GLU A 77 -3.06 -2.12 6.14
C GLU A 77 -2.27 -3.31 6.74
N LYS A 78 -2.59 -4.55 6.34
CA LYS A 78 -2.03 -5.78 6.93
C LYS A 78 -1.60 -6.78 5.85
N PRO A 79 -0.68 -6.39 4.96
CA PRO A 79 -0.16 -7.32 3.96
C PRO A 79 0.57 -8.48 4.65
N LYS A 80 0.25 -9.71 4.25
CA LYS A 80 0.89 -10.92 4.82
C LYS A 80 2.27 -11.21 4.22
N THR A 81 2.55 -10.64 3.05
CA THR A 81 3.82 -10.82 2.35
C THR A 81 4.35 -9.50 1.80
N THR A 82 5.65 -9.44 1.57
CA THR A 82 6.26 -8.28 0.91
C THR A 82 5.74 -8.07 -0.51
N PHE A 83 5.33 -9.15 -1.19
CA PHE A 83 4.71 -9.07 -2.50
C PHE A 83 3.38 -8.29 -2.42
N VAL A 84 2.48 -8.66 -1.52
CA VAL A 84 1.20 -7.95 -1.34
C VAL A 84 1.43 -6.50 -0.90
N GLY A 85 2.37 -6.25 0.01
CA GLY A 85 2.74 -4.90 0.43
C GLY A 85 3.24 -4.04 -0.72
N TYR A 86 4.04 -4.61 -1.62
CA TYR A 86 4.56 -3.92 -2.79
C TYR A 86 3.49 -3.78 -3.90
N PHE A 87 2.73 -4.83 -4.15
CA PHE A 87 1.74 -4.89 -5.24
C PHE A 87 0.52 -4.03 -4.95
N ILE A 88 -0.01 -4.03 -3.72
CA ILE A 88 -1.18 -3.23 -3.34
C ILE A 88 -0.76 -1.82 -2.92
N GLY A 89 -1.31 -0.81 -3.57
CA GLY A 89 -1.08 0.61 -3.29
C GLY A 89 -0.16 1.31 -4.29
N SER A 90 -0.41 2.59 -4.51
CA SER A 90 0.37 3.44 -5.41
C SER A 90 0.69 4.76 -4.72
N PRO A 91 1.97 5.04 -4.46
CA PRO A 91 3.15 4.20 -4.73
C PRO A 91 3.20 2.92 -3.88
N ALA A 92 4.03 1.97 -4.31
CA ALA A 92 4.28 0.74 -3.57
C ALA A 92 4.80 1.01 -2.14
N MET A 93 4.58 0.06 -1.22
CA MET A 93 5.09 0.12 0.15
C MET A 93 6.62 0.23 0.15
N ASN A 94 7.17 1.09 1.00
CA ASN A 94 8.60 1.08 1.31
C ASN A 94 8.91 -0.19 2.10
N ILE A 95 9.92 -0.94 1.69
CA ILE A 95 10.34 -2.19 2.36
C ILE A 95 11.84 -2.10 2.64
N PHE A 96 12.19 -2.22 3.92
CA PHE A 96 13.58 -2.11 4.40
C PHE A 96 14.03 -3.41 5.05
N HIS A 97 15.27 -3.83 4.79
CA HIS A 97 15.92 -4.86 5.57
C HIS A 97 16.28 -4.28 6.94
N SER A 98 15.91 -4.97 7.99
CA SER A 98 16.01 -4.51 9.37
C SER A 98 16.39 -5.67 10.28
N THR A 99 16.97 -5.37 11.44
CA THR A 99 17.27 -6.35 12.47
C THR A 99 16.48 -6.02 13.73
N VAL A 100 15.84 -7.00 14.35
CA VAL A 100 15.13 -6.82 15.62
C VAL A 100 16.13 -6.63 16.74
N SER A 101 16.09 -5.49 17.42
CA SER A 101 17.02 -5.16 18.52
C SER A 101 16.42 -5.41 19.90
N SER A 102 15.10 -5.28 20.03
CA SER A 102 14.37 -5.58 21.28
C SER A 102 12.92 -5.96 20.95
N ASP A 103 12.12 -6.23 22.01
CA ASP A 103 10.72 -6.65 21.86
C ASP A 103 9.85 -5.67 21.07
N HIS A 104 10.25 -4.40 21.02
CA HIS A 104 9.49 -3.34 20.36
C HIS A 104 10.37 -2.43 19.50
N GLU A 105 11.56 -2.88 19.09
CA GLU A 105 12.48 -2.06 18.33
C GLU A 105 13.15 -2.85 17.20
N VAL A 106 13.28 -2.21 16.06
CA VAL A 106 14.06 -2.67 14.91
C VAL A 106 15.09 -1.63 14.51
N LYS A 107 16.20 -2.08 13.95
CA LYS A 107 17.25 -1.21 13.39
C LYS A 107 17.21 -1.26 11.87
N ILE A 108 17.18 -0.06 11.27
CA ILE A 108 17.43 0.17 9.86
C ILE A 108 18.73 0.94 9.77
N ASN A 109 19.81 0.34 9.28
CA ASN A 109 21.16 0.88 9.39
C ASN A 109 21.44 1.26 10.88
N ASP A 110 21.82 2.51 11.14
CA ASP A 110 22.11 3.02 12.48
C ASP A 110 20.87 3.62 13.19
N THR A 111 19.70 3.61 12.54
CA THR A 111 18.48 4.23 13.11
C THR A 111 17.60 3.18 13.78
N THR A 112 17.25 3.43 15.05
CA THR A 112 16.31 2.60 15.80
C THR A 112 14.89 3.09 15.58
N ILE A 113 14.00 2.17 15.18
CA ILE A 113 12.59 2.42 14.94
C ILE A 113 11.77 1.61 15.96
N LYS A 114 10.88 2.29 16.66
CA LYS A 114 9.95 1.67 17.62
C LYS A 114 8.70 1.18 16.92
N THR A 115 8.19 0.02 17.33
CA THR A 115 6.97 -0.59 16.82
C THR A 115 6.03 -0.97 17.96
N ASN A 116 4.72 -0.99 17.65
CA ASN A 116 3.71 -1.48 18.58
C ASN A 116 3.61 -3.01 18.61
N SER A 117 4.20 -3.69 17.64
CA SER A 117 4.23 -5.15 17.58
C SER A 117 5.21 -5.72 18.59
N ASN A 118 4.84 -6.82 19.25
CA ASN A 118 5.78 -7.57 20.08
C ASN A 118 6.63 -8.48 19.20
N LEU A 119 7.92 -8.22 19.17
CA LEU A 119 8.92 -8.89 18.34
C LEU A 119 9.85 -9.82 19.12
N GLY A 120 9.56 -10.08 20.40
CA GLY A 120 10.46 -10.84 21.28
C GLY A 120 10.94 -12.18 20.71
N ASN A 121 10.06 -12.90 20.00
CA ASN A 121 10.41 -14.16 19.33
C ASN A 121 11.33 -13.99 18.10
N LEU A 122 11.56 -12.75 17.64
CA LEU A 122 12.34 -12.41 16.47
C LEU A 122 13.64 -11.66 16.82
N LYS A 123 13.96 -11.54 18.11
CA LYS A 123 15.15 -10.84 18.58
C LYS A 123 16.40 -11.34 17.84
N ASP A 124 17.25 -10.41 17.43
CA ASP A 124 18.47 -10.63 16.64
C ASP A 124 18.25 -11.27 15.25
N LYS A 125 17.00 -11.43 14.80
CA LYS A 125 16.69 -11.90 13.46
C LYS A 125 16.57 -10.75 12.48
N ASN A 126 16.91 -11.04 11.23
CA ASN A 126 16.67 -10.15 10.11
C ASN A 126 15.19 -10.24 9.72
N VAL A 127 14.55 -9.09 9.62
CA VAL A 127 13.16 -8.93 9.20
C VAL A 127 13.04 -7.91 8.09
N LYS A 128 11.90 -7.89 7.41
CA LYS A 128 11.55 -6.83 6.47
C LYS A 128 10.54 -5.90 7.14
N LEU A 129 10.90 -4.64 7.25
CA LEU A 129 10.03 -3.59 7.74
C LEU A 129 9.32 -2.94 6.57
N GLY A 130 7.99 -2.96 6.60
CA GLY A 130 7.15 -2.31 5.58
C GLY A 130 6.48 -1.04 6.12
N ILE A 131 6.49 0.02 5.32
CA ILE A 131 5.75 1.23 5.63
C ILE A 131 5.18 1.87 4.36
N ARG A 132 3.92 2.23 4.38
CA ARG A 132 3.25 2.93 3.29
C ARG A 132 3.73 4.37 3.21
N SER A 133 3.81 4.91 2.00
CA SER A 133 4.20 6.31 1.77
C SER A 133 3.26 7.31 2.44
N GLU A 134 1.99 6.94 2.60
CA GLU A 134 0.95 7.71 3.29
C GLU A 134 1.18 7.83 4.80
N PHE A 135 1.92 6.88 5.38
CA PHE A 135 2.24 6.84 6.82
C PHE A 135 3.66 7.37 7.11
N ILE A 136 4.26 8.05 6.15
CA ILE A 136 5.53 8.74 6.29
C ILE A 136 5.28 10.25 6.16
N GLU A 137 5.50 10.98 7.24
CA GLU A 137 5.18 12.40 7.35
C GLU A 137 6.47 13.24 7.44
N LEU A 138 6.42 14.48 6.94
CA LEU A 138 7.48 15.46 7.21
C LEU A 138 7.44 15.82 8.70
N ALA A 139 8.57 15.65 9.38
CA ALA A 139 8.76 16.02 10.78
C ALA A 139 9.49 17.35 10.90
N GLU A 140 8.94 18.29 11.66
CA GLU A 140 9.57 19.58 11.94
C GLU A 140 10.72 19.43 12.95
N LYS A 141 10.66 18.42 13.81
CA LYS A 141 11.66 18.14 14.86
C LYS A 141 11.94 16.65 14.92
N GLU A 142 13.13 16.29 15.33
CA GLU A 142 13.49 14.91 15.65
C GLU A 142 12.65 14.42 16.83
N LYS A 143 11.98 13.29 16.64
CA LYS A 143 11.26 12.52 17.66
C LYS A 143 11.51 11.04 17.41
N SER A 144 11.03 10.18 18.29
CA SER A 144 11.13 8.73 18.05
C SER A 144 10.56 8.39 16.68
N ASN A 145 11.12 7.41 15.98
CA ASN A 145 10.76 7.00 14.62
C ASN A 145 10.96 8.08 13.54
N THR A 146 11.87 9.01 13.76
CA THR A 146 12.28 9.97 12.73
C THR A 146 13.54 9.49 12.03
N VAL A 147 13.52 9.50 10.71
CA VAL A 147 14.68 9.20 9.86
C VAL A 147 15.09 10.43 9.07
N LYS A 148 16.38 10.65 8.97
CA LYS A 148 16.94 11.74 8.18
C LYS A 148 17.22 11.25 6.77
N ILE A 149 16.72 11.98 5.78
CA ILE A 149 16.91 11.65 4.37
C ILE A 149 17.50 12.82 3.60
N LYS A 150 18.22 12.53 2.54
CA LYS A 150 18.58 13.52 1.52
C LYS A 150 17.50 13.47 0.43
N LEU A 151 16.75 14.57 0.27
CA LEU A 151 15.75 14.70 -0.78
C LEU A 151 16.41 14.59 -2.16
N THR A 152 15.87 13.77 -3.03
CA THR A 152 16.38 13.57 -4.38
C THR A 152 15.39 13.99 -5.46
N ARG A 153 14.08 13.92 -5.16
CA ARG A 153 13.01 14.25 -6.12
C ARG A 153 11.72 14.63 -5.41
N VAL A 154 11.01 15.59 -6.00
CA VAL A 154 9.64 15.96 -5.65
C VAL A 154 8.80 15.88 -6.92
N GLU A 155 7.70 15.14 -6.89
CA GLU A 155 6.76 14.99 -8.00
C GLU A 155 5.39 15.48 -7.57
N ASP A 156 4.80 16.44 -8.29
CA ASP A 156 3.44 16.95 -8.03
C ASP A 156 2.42 16.18 -8.88
N PHE A 157 1.53 15.45 -8.21
CA PHE A 157 0.44 14.69 -8.83
C PHE A 157 -0.89 15.46 -8.88
N GLY A 158 -0.88 16.75 -8.54
CA GLY A 158 -2.06 17.60 -8.56
C GLY A 158 -2.89 17.55 -7.26
N ASN A 159 -3.04 16.41 -6.64
CA ASN A 159 -3.74 16.21 -5.36
C ASN A 159 -2.79 15.92 -4.17
N PHE A 160 -1.56 15.52 -4.45
CA PHE A 160 -0.49 15.30 -3.46
C PHE A 160 0.87 15.50 -4.11
N LYS A 161 1.92 15.61 -3.29
CA LYS A 161 3.32 15.52 -3.72
C LYS A 161 3.93 14.19 -3.25
N LEU A 162 4.68 13.55 -4.14
CA LEU A 162 5.49 12.38 -3.81
C LEU A 162 6.94 12.82 -3.64
N LEU A 163 7.44 12.65 -2.42
CA LEU A 163 8.84 12.88 -2.10
C LEU A 163 9.60 11.58 -2.28
N THR A 164 10.73 11.64 -2.95
CA THR A 164 11.70 10.55 -3.00
C THR A 164 13.00 11.04 -2.39
N GLY A 165 13.53 10.32 -1.41
CA GLY A 165 14.78 10.65 -0.76
C GLY A 165 15.62 9.40 -0.48
N LYS A 166 16.86 9.62 -0.01
CA LYS A 166 17.80 8.56 0.35
C LYS A 166 18.22 8.66 1.80
N MET A 167 18.25 7.52 2.48
CA MET A 167 18.87 7.31 3.78
C MET A 167 20.03 6.31 3.58
N GLY A 168 21.24 6.82 3.37
CA GLY A 168 22.33 6.01 2.81
C GLY A 168 21.95 5.49 1.42
N ASP A 169 22.02 4.18 1.23
CA ASP A 169 21.63 3.52 -0.04
C ASP A 169 20.13 3.22 -0.15
N LEU A 170 19.38 3.39 0.93
CA LEU A 170 17.95 3.09 0.96
C LEU A 170 17.15 4.24 0.37
N VAL A 171 16.20 3.90 -0.52
CA VAL A 171 15.26 4.84 -1.10
C VAL A 171 13.98 4.85 -0.27
N ILE A 172 13.52 6.04 0.10
CA ILE A 172 12.28 6.25 0.85
C ILE A 172 11.36 7.14 0.03
N LYS A 173 10.10 6.73 -0.07
CA LYS A 173 9.02 7.50 -0.71
C LYS A 173 8.00 7.91 0.34
N SER A 174 7.65 9.19 0.37
CA SER A 174 6.63 9.76 1.25
C SER A 174 5.61 10.53 0.43
N LYS A 175 4.34 10.31 0.73
CA LYS A 175 3.22 11.02 0.12
C LYS A 175 2.78 12.12 1.08
N VAL A 176 2.88 13.36 0.64
CA VAL A 176 2.55 14.53 1.46
C VAL A 176 1.47 15.37 0.81
N GLU A 177 0.77 16.15 1.61
CA GLU A 177 -0.23 17.10 1.11
C GLU A 177 0.39 18.07 0.09
N ARG A 178 -0.35 18.38 -0.97
CA ARG A 178 0.15 19.19 -2.08
C ARG A 178 0.66 20.56 -1.61
N GLU A 179 -0.08 21.22 -0.73
CA GLU A 179 0.21 22.57 -0.27
C GLU A 179 1.34 22.63 0.76
N LYS A 180 1.77 21.47 1.27
CA LYS A 180 2.84 21.43 2.27
C LYS A 180 4.14 21.94 1.68
N PRO A 181 4.79 22.95 2.31
CA PRO A 181 6.10 23.44 1.86
C PRO A 181 7.15 22.33 2.06
N ILE A 182 7.98 22.12 1.06
CA ILE A 182 9.04 21.12 1.08
C ILE A 182 10.37 21.86 1.10
N PRO A 183 11.15 21.79 2.19
CA PRO A 183 12.50 22.34 2.22
C PRO A 183 13.43 21.58 1.29
N ASP A 184 14.40 22.26 0.71
CA ASP A 184 15.45 21.64 -0.07
C ASP A 184 16.51 20.96 0.81
N GLY A 185 17.11 19.90 0.31
CA GLY A 185 18.25 19.24 0.93
C GLY A 185 17.90 18.09 1.87
N GLU A 186 18.24 18.22 3.14
CA GLU A 186 17.99 17.17 4.13
C GLU A 186 16.64 17.37 4.82
N LEU A 187 15.87 16.30 4.94
CA LEU A 187 14.55 16.29 5.56
C LEU A 187 14.48 15.24 6.67
N ASN A 188 13.69 15.54 7.68
CA ASN A 188 13.30 14.57 8.68
C ASN A 188 11.94 13.99 8.32
N LEU A 189 11.86 12.67 8.21
CA LEU A 189 10.63 11.93 7.97
C LEU A 189 10.24 11.13 9.20
N TYR A 190 9.01 11.29 9.66
CA TYR A 190 8.42 10.51 10.75
C TYR A 190 7.67 9.30 10.19
N LEU A 191 7.97 8.13 10.72
CA LEU A 191 7.38 6.86 10.36
C LEU A 191 6.25 6.55 11.36
N SER A 192 4.97 6.76 10.95
CA SER A 192 3.83 6.72 11.88
C SER A 192 3.24 5.32 12.07
N LEU A 193 3.03 4.56 11.00
CA LEU A 193 2.49 3.20 11.04
C LEU A 193 3.45 2.22 10.37
N ILE A 194 3.87 1.22 11.12
CA ILE A 194 4.91 0.27 10.72
C ILE A 194 4.37 -1.14 10.72
N HIS A 195 4.61 -1.85 9.62
CA HIS A 195 4.31 -3.27 9.45
C HIS A 195 5.60 -4.08 9.44
N ILE A 196 5.62 -5.25 10.09
CA ILE A 196 6.76 -6.16 10.19
C ILE A 196 6.33 -7.56 9.81
#